data_da38b85556d0d2f5f42388d47a1c652b
#
_entry.id   da38b85556d0d2f5f42388d47a1c652b
#
_cell.length_a   1.000
_cell.length_b   1.000
_cell.length_c   1.000
_cell.angle_alpha   90.00
_cell.angle_beta   90.00
_cell.angle_gamma   90.00
#
_symmetry.space_group_name_H-M   'P 1'
#
loop_
_entity.id
_entity.type
_entity.pdbx_description
1 polymer ?
#
loop_
_entity_poly.entity_id
_entity_poly.type
_entity_poly.pdbx_seq_one_letter_code
_entity_poly.pdbx_strand_id
1 'polypeptide(L)'
;MQNIQKSILNMVMQKWLNSDYLIIDTETTGLDNNAEVIEIAIINMHGDVLLNSLVKPTCSIPAAVTKINNITDEMVADAPLWRDVFPVILNIIDGKKWLAWNSKFDARLIIQTGVITGYFEDLPASKILDIAAKINNSQIDAKAIYDQWYGEFDSKRNNFKRQRLTTAAERHNVSVNGAHRALADCIMVLGVINAVCHSDYAVFESRYAELVADNDKAMEAMKQANEAVKLAHSKFSKLAAENVGLKSALNDILQPDAAVLERNHRVRALDAMETPATDDFLAEVRAQGVEMAIEHMQKIFGSKGEDGDQLRALEWLAQAIRKLILTPDSRIECGRSATTLSAPLALA
;
A
#
# COMPACT_ATOMS: atom_id res chain seq x y z
N MET A 1 46.47 9.44 6.38
CA MET A 1 45.66 8.71 5.36
C MET A 1 44.22 8.42 5.82
N GLN A 2 43.97 7.87 7.00
CA GLN A 2 42.60 7.61 7.49
C GLN A 2 41.66 8.83 7.51
N ASN A 3 42.15 10.02 7.88
CA ASN A 3 41.32 11.23 7.90
C ASN A 3 40.88 11.70 6.51
N ILE A 4 41.75 11.55 5.51
CA ILE A 4 41.43 11.91 4.11
C ILE A 4 40.40 10.93 3.56
N GLN A 5 40.55 9.64 3.83
CA GLN A 5 39.58 8.62 3.40
C GLN A 5 38.19 8.86 4.02
N LYS A 6 38.13 9.16 5.34
CA LYS A 6 36.86 9.52 6.00
C LYS A 6 36.21 10.74 5.38
N SER A 7 37.00 11.79 5.08
CA SER A 7 36.47 12.98 4.45
C SER A 7 35.89 12.70 3.04
N ILE A 8 36.54 11.87 2.26
CA ILE A 8 36.02 11.45 0.94
C ILE A 8 34.71 10.69 1.09
N LEU A 9 34.63 9.75 2.04
CA LEU A 9 33.41 8.96 2.28
C LEU A 9 32.27 9.82 2.81
N ASN A 10 32.56 10.82 3.66
CA ASN A 10 31.57 11.82 4.07
C ASN A 10 31.03 12.61 2.85
N MET A 11 31.90 13.04 1.93
CA MET A 11 31.46 13.71 0.70
C MET A 11 30.57 12.83 -0.17
N VAL A 12 30.86 11.52 -0.24
CA VAL A 12 30.00 10.55 -0.95
C VAL A 12 28.62 10.47 -0.29
N MET A 13 28.56 10.30 1.05
CA MET A 13 27.29 10.23 1.77
C MET A 13 26.53 11.57 1.73
N GLN A 14 27.23 12.70 1.81
CA GLN A 14 26.64 14.02 1.63
C GLN A 14 26.00 14.20 0.24
N LYS A 15 26.64 13.66 -0.82
CA LYS A 15 26.07 13.64 -2.17
C LYS A 15 24.78 12.84 -2.22
N TRP A 16 24.65 11.74 -1.48
CA TRP A 16 23.41 10.98 -1.41
C TRP A 16 22.29 11.82 -0.84
N LEU A 17 22.52 12.49 0.31
CA LEU A 17 21.53 13.34 0.98
C LEU A 17 21.01 14.48 0.08
N ASN A 18 21.84 14.96 -0.83
CA ASN A 18 21.50 16.05 -1.75
C ASN A 18 21.02 15.56 -3.14
N SER A 19 20.69 14.28 -3.27
CA SER A 19 20.24 13.67 -4.52
C SER A 19 18.80 13.18 -4.41
N ASP A 20 18.22 12.77 -5.54
CA ASP A 20 16.91 12.08 -5.61
C ASP A 20 17.01 10.57 -5.38
N TYR A 21 18.05 10.13 -4.66
CA TYR A 21 18.27 8.74 -4.34
C TYR A 21 17.18 8.23 -3.39
N LEU A 22 17.03 6.92 -3.35
CA LEU A 22 16.05 6.23 -2.52
C LEU A 22 16.77 5.36 -1.49
N ILE A 23 16.07 5.01 -0.44
CA ILE A 23 16.48 3.95 0.51
C ILE A 23 15.42 2.87 0.44
N ILE A 24 15.85 1.62 0.29
CA ILE A 24 15.00 0.44 0.23
C ILE A 24 15.45 -0.52 1.30
N ASP A 25 14.49 -1.15 1.96
CA ASP A 25 14.72 -2.27 2.86
C ASP A 25 13.61 -3.31 2.70
N THR A 26 13.94 -4.59 2.93
CA THR A 26 13.00 -5.71 2.78
C THR A 26 13.09 -6.66 3.96
N GLU A 27 11.91 -7.03 4.51
CA GLU A 27 11.77 -8.20 5.37
C GLU A 27 11.35 -9.41 4.54
N THR A 28 11.83 -10.59 4.94
CA THR A 28 11.73 -11.80 4.11
C THR A 28 11.38 -13.02 4.94
N THR A 29 10.89 -14.09 4.30
CA THR A 29 10.63 -15.38 4.95
C THR A 29 11.90 -16.12 5.35
N GLY A 30 13.09 -15.65 4.93
CA GLY A 30 14.37 -16.31 5.20
C GLY A 30 15.52 -15.66 4.45
N LEU A 31 16.67 -16.37 4.43
CA LEU A 31 17.90 -15.89 3.79
C LEU A 31 18.32 -16.72 2.58
N ASP A 32 17.66 -17.81 2.32
CA ASP A 32 18.01 -18.79 1.27
C ASP A 32 17.40 -18.46 -0.10
N ASN A 33 17.56 -19.36 -1.05
CA ASN A 33 17.09 -19.18 -2.43
C ASN A 33 15.57 -19.39 -2.60
N ASN A 34 14.86 -19.80 -1.54
CA ASN A 34 13.40 -19.96 -1.53
C ASN A 34 12.73 -18.84 -0.71
N ALA A 35 13.50 -17.91 -0.15
CA ALA A 35 12.96 -16.82 0.64
C ALA A 35 12.21 -15.82 -0.24
N GLU A 36 11.10 -15.32 0.29
CA GLU A 36 10.24 -14.33 -0.35
C GLU A 36 10.19 -13.06 0.48
N VAL A 37 9.99 -11.92 -0.17
CA VAL A 37 9.72 -10.65 0.49
C VAL A 37 8.34 -10.68 1.13
N ILE A 38 8.25 -10.30 2.41
CA ILE A 38 7.01 -10.19 3.18
C ILE A 38 6.70 -8.76 3.65
N GLU A 39 7.69 -7.88 3.60
CA GLU A 39 7.52 -6.45 3.77
C GLU A 39 8.57 -5.71 2.93
N ILE A 40 8.19 -4.58 2.37
CA ILE A 40 9.10 -3.70 1.66
C ILE A 40 8.79 -2.24 1.98
N ALA A 41 9.82 -1.46 2.20
CA ALA A 41 9.72 -0.01 2.33
C ALA A 41 10.67 0.70 1.38
N ILE A 42 10.21 1.85 0.87
CA ILE A 42 10.99 2.77 0.04
C ILE A 42 10.76 4.19 0.55
N ILE A 43 11.83 4.87 0.91
CA ILE A 43 11.80 6.29 1.27
C ILE A 43 12.73 7.09 0.36
N ASN A 44 12.52 8.40 0.29
CA ASN A 44 13.49 9.31 -0.32
C ASN A 44 14.52 9.81 0.71
N MET A 45 15.50 10.59 0.28
CA MET A 45 16.55 11.12 1.17
C MET A 45 16.06 12.24 2.10
N HIS A 46 14.78 12.64 2.01
CA HIS A 46 14.13 13.56 2.96
C HIS A 46 13.33 12.81 4.03
N GLY A 47 13.23 11.47 3.93
CA GLY A 47 12.45 10.62 4.81
C GLY A 47 10.97 10.51 4.42
N ASP A 48 10.57 11.02 3.24
CA ASP A 48 9.20 10.83 2.76
C ASP A 48 9.02 9.38 2.32
N VAL A 49 7.94 8.76 2.78
CA VAL A 49 7.61 7.36 2.48
C VAL A 49 6.95 7.28 1.11
N LEU A 50 7.60 6.59 0.17
CA LEU A 50 7.08 6.37 -1.19
C LEU A 50 6.36 5.03 -1.32
N LEU A 51 6.79 4.04 -0.54
CA LEU A 51 6.15 2.74 -0.41
C LEU A 51 6.41 2.21 0.99
N ASN A 52 5.40 1.66 1.61
CA ASN A 52 5.51 0.83 2.82
C ASN A 52 4.39 -0.20 2.76
N SER A 53 4.73 -1.46 2.48
CA SER A 53 3.75 -2.50 2.22
C SER A 53 4.18 -3.84 2.77
N LEU A 54 3.26 -4.50 3.48
CA LEU A 54 3.32 -5.94 3.64
C LEU A 54 3.06 -6.60 2.29
N VAL A 55 3.57 -7.81 2.13
CA VAL A 55 3.39 -8.64 0.92
C VAL A 55 3.00 -10.05 1.34
N LYS A 56 1.98 -10.59 0.71
CA LYS A 56 1.55 -11.98 0.94
C LYS A 56 2.52 -12.95 0.26
N PRO A 57 3.27 -13.77 1.02
CA PRO A 57 4.14 -14.80 0.45
C PRO A 57 3.34 -16.01 -0.06
N THR A 58 3.99 -16.87 -0.84
CA THR A 58 3.42 -18.15 -1.30
C THR A 58 3.59 -19.28 -0.27
N CYS A 59 4.45 -19.08 0.72
CA CYS A 59 4.74 -20.03 1.79
C CYS A 59 4.48 -19.42 3.18
N SER A 60 4.34 -20.26 4.20
CA SER A 60 4.26 -19.82 5.60
C SER A 60 5.54 -19.19 6.08
N ILE A 61 5.44 -18.17 6.92
CA ILE A 61 6.57 -17.49 7.54
C ILE A 61 7.16 -18.38 8.65
N PRO A 62 8.44 -18.76 8.59
CA PRO A 62 9.04 -19.56 9.64
C PRO A 62 9.01 -18.85 11.00
N ALA A 63 8.65 -19.57 12.06
CA ALA A 63 8.56 -19.00 13.42
C ALA A 63 9.87 -18.34 13.91
N ALA A 64 11.02 -18.79 13.39
CA ALA A 64 12.32 -18.19 13.68
C ALA A 64 12.44 -16.77 13.08
N VAL A 65 11.85 -16.55 11.92
CA VAL A 65 11.82 -15.24 11.23
C VAL A 65 10.83 -14.32 11.92
N THR A 66 9.62 -14.81 12.24
CA THR A 66 8.62 -14.04 13.01
C THR A 66 9.17 -13.53 14.34
N LYS A 67 10.06 -14.31 15.01
CA LYS A 67 10.73 -13.85 16.24
C LYS A 67 11.67 -12.66 16.03
N ILE A 68 12.12 -12.42 14.79
CA ILE A 68 13.05 -11.34 14.46
C ILE A 68 12.28 -10.10 14.05
N ASN A 69 11.36 -10.23 13.06
CA ASN A 69 10.68 -9.08 12.43
C ASN A 69 9.24 -8.87 12.93
N ASN A 70 8.73 -9.76 13.79
CA ASN A 70 7.37 -9.74 14.34
C ASN A 70 6.26 -9.77 13.26
N ILE A 71 6.55 -10.25 12.05
CA ILE A 71 5.56 -10.42 10.99
C ILE A 71 5.05 -11.86 11.07
N THR A 72 3.73 -12.02 11.13
CA THR A 72 3.04 -13.32 11.21
C THR A 72 2.27 -13.63 9.94
N ASP A 73 1.91 -14.89 9.72
CA ASP A 73 1.07 -15.31 8.59
C ASP A 73 -0.29 -14.58 8.58
N GLU A 74 -0.85 -14.29 9.76
CA GLU A 74 -2.11 -13.55 9.88
C GLU A 74 -1.98 -12.11 9.41
N MET A 75 -0.84 -11.45 9.65
CA MET A 75 -0.60 -10.07 9.23
C MET A 75 -0.52 -9.94 7.71
N VAL A 76 -0.02 -10.96 7.03
CA VAL A 76 0.16 -10.96 5.58
C VAL A 76 -0.97 -11.67 4.82
N ALA A 77 -1.94 -12.25 5.53
CA ALA A 77 -3.01 -13.04 4.93
C ALA A 77 -3.82 -12.26 3.88
N ASP A 78 -4.09 -10.99 4.16
CA ASP A 78 -4.84 -10.08 3.29
C ASP A 78 -3.94 -9.02 2.63
N ALA A 79 -2.61 -9.17 2.72
CA ALA A 79 -1.66 -8.28 2.08
C ALA A 79 -1.69 -8.44 0.54
N PRO A 80 -1.31 -7.40 -0.22
CA PRO A 80 -1.22 -7.49 -1.67
C PRO A 80 -0.23 -8.58 -2.10
N LEU A 81 -0.47 -9.15 -3.27
CA LEU A 81 0.42 -10.12 -3.88
C LEU A 81 1.65 -9.41 -4.46
N TRP A 82 2.75 -10.13 -4.59
CA TRP A 82 3.96 -9.58 -5.21
C TRP A 82 3.71 -8.98 -6.59
N ARG A 83 2.85 -9.60 -7.40
CA ARG A 83 2.48 -9.10 -8.74
C ARG A 83 1.86 -7.71 -8.74
N ASP A 84 1.25 -7.31 -7.62
CA ASP A 84 0.61 -6.00 -7.48
C ASP A 84 1.62 -4.95 -6.98
N VAL A 85 2.55 -5.35 -6.12
CA VAL A 85 3.56 -4.47 -5.51
C VAL A 85 4.77 -4.25 -6.43
N PHE A 86 5.22 -5.27 -7.14
CA PHE A 86 6.44 -5.22 -7.93
C PHE A 86 6.44 -4.16 -9.04
N PRO A 87 5.35 -3.95 -9.82
CA PRO A 87 5.28 -2.86 -10.79
C PRO A 87 5.40 -1.48 -10.14
N VAL A 88 4.89 -1.30 -8.92
CA VAL A 88 5.00 -0.05 -8.16
C VAL A 88 6.45 0.20 -7.80
N ILE A 89 7.17 -0.82 -7.32
CA ILE A 89 8.61 -0.75 -7.04
C ILE A 89 9.38 -0.31 -8.29
N LEU A 90 9.15 -0.98 -9.43
CA LEU A 90 9.83 -0.68 -10.69
C LEU A 90 9.58 0.76 -11.16
N ASN A 91 8.39 1.28 -10.94
CA ASN A 91 8.04 2.66 -11.27
C ASN A 91 8.75 3.66 -10.35
N ILE A 92 8.81 3.38 -9.03
CA ILE A 92 9.45 4.27 -8.05
C ILE A 92 10.96 4.38 -8.30
N ILE A 93 11.64 3.24 -8.60
CA ILE A 93 13.09 3.19 -8.82
C ILE A 93 13.52 3.59 -10.24
N ASP A 94 12.55 3.94 -11.11
CA ASP A 94 12.85 4.24 -12.51
C ASP A 94 13.78 5.47 -12.66
N GLY A 95 14.92 5.26 -13.31
CA GLY A 95 15.94 6.29 -13.48
C GLY A 95 16.66 6.73 -12.21
N LYS A 96 16.38 6.15 -11.04
CA LYS A 96 16.95 6.53 -9.76
C LYS A 96 17.97 5.52 -9.25
N LYS A 97 18.91 5.99 -8.44
CA LYS A 97 19.75 5.14 -7.61
C LYS A 97 19.07 4.89 -6.28
N TRP A 98 19.35 3.74 -5.68
CA TRP A 98 18.84 3.41 -4.38
C TRP A 98 19.89 2.75 -3.48
N LEU A 99 19.76 2.98 -2.19
CA LEU A 99 20.63 2.48 -1.13
C LEU A 99 19.88 1.43 -0.30
N ALA A 100 20.62 0.47 0.23
CA ALA A 100 20.18 -0.39 1.32
C ALA A 100 21.37 -0.75 2.21
N TRP A 101 21.06 -1.22 3.44
CA TRP A 101 22.08 -1.75 4.33
C TRP A 101 22.38 -3.20 3.95
N ASN A 102 23.28 -3.40 2.99
CA ASN A 102 23.58 -4.65 2.28
C ASN A 102 22.71 -4.85 1.01
N SER A 103 22.68 -3.86 0.16
CA SER A 103 21.80 -3.73 -1.01
C SER A 103 21.77 -4.94 -1.96
N LYS A 104 22.84 -5.74 -2.01
CA LYS A 104 22.87 -6.98 -2.80
C LYS A 104 21.85 -8.01 -2.31
N PHE A 105 21.57 -8.01 -1.01
CA PHE A 105 20.55 -8.88 -0.43
C PHE A 105 19.17 -8.47 -0.91
N ASP A 106 18.81 -7.20 -0.75
CA ASP A 106 17.50 -6.68 -1.15
C ASP A 106 17.30 -6.81 -2.67
N ALA A 107 18.29 -6.44 -3.48
CA ALA A 107 18.23 -6.59 -4.93
C ALA A 107 17.95 -8.05 -5.34
N ARG A 108 18.62 -9.00 -4.68
CA ARG A 108 18.42 -10.43 -4.92
C ARG A 108 17.00 -10.85 -4.53
N LEU A 109 16.54 -10.50 -3.33
CA LEU A 109 15.23 -10.92 -2.83
C LEU A 109 14.08 -10.33 -3.65
N ILE A 110 14.21 -9.07 -4.10
CA ILE A 110 13.24 -8.43 -5.00
C ILE A 110 13.08 -9.22 -6.29
N ILE A 111 14.19 -9.64 -6.93
CA ILE A 111 14.16 -10.43 -8.16
C ILE A 111 13.69 -11.86 -7.87
N GLN A 112 14.22 -12.48 -6.82
CA GLN A 112 13.92 -13.86 -6.43
C GLN A 112 12.43 -14.05 -6.14
N THR A 113 11.80 -13.14 -5.40
CA THR A 113 10.36 -13.18 -5.15
C THR A 113 9.57 -13.10 -6.45
N GLY A 114 9.99 -12.28 -7.42
CA GLY A 114 9.37 -12.24 -8.74
C GLY A 114 9.48 -13.57 -9.50
N VAL A 115 10.59 -14.30 -9.34
CA VAL A 115 10.76 -15.65 -9.92
C VAL A 115 9.84 -16.65 -9.22
N ILE A 116 9.85 -16.70 -7.89
CA ILE A 116 9.07 -17.66 -7.10
C ILE A 116 7.56 -17.48 -7.33
N THR A 117 7.09 -16.24 -7.41
CA THR A 117 5.66 -15.91 -7.61
C THR A 117 5.20 -15.99 -9.06
N GLY A 118 6.05 -16.40 -10.00
CA GLY A 118 5.73 -16.53 -11.42
C GLY A 118 5.54 -15.18 -12.15
N TYR A 119 6.00 -14.06 -11.57
CA TYR A 119 5.83 -12.75 -12.20
C TYR A 119 6.49 -12.65 -13.59
N PHE A 120 7.57 -13.38 -13.81
CA PHE A 120 8.36 -13.33 -15.03
C PHE A 120 7.94 -14.34 -16.09
N GLU A 121 7.00 -15.25 -15.80
CA GLU A 121 6.66 -16.39 -16.70
C GLU A 121 6.17 -15.93 -18.08
N ASP A 122 5.37 -14.87 -18.12
CA ASP A 122 4.81 -14.32 -19.37
C ASP A 122 5.66 -13.23 -20.01
N LEU A 123 6.84 -12.92 -19.46
CA LEU A 123 7.69 -11.86 -19.96
C LEU A 123 8.76 -12.41 -20.91
N PRO A 124 9.07 -11.68 -22.01
CA PRO A 124 10.19 -12.05 -22.87
C PRO A 124 11.53 -11.92 -22.09
N ALA A 125 12.48 -12.79 -22.38
CA ALA A 125 13.79 -12.85 -21.72
C ALA A 125 14.51 -11.49 -21.72
N SER A 126 14.41 -10.72 -22.80
CA SER A 126 15.01 -9.35 -22.88
C SER A 126 14.46 -8.44 -21.79
N LYS A 127 13.13 -8.47 -21.55
CA LYS A 127 12.50 -7.65 -20.52
C LYS A 127 12.87 -8.08 -19.11
N ILE A 128 13.01 -9.39 -18.88
CA ILE A 128 13.51 -9.93 -17.59
C ILE A 128 14.93 -9.44 -17.32
N LEU A 129 15.81 -9.50 -18.32
CA LEU A 129 17.17 -9.02 -18.22
C LEU A 129 17.23 -7.51 -17.97
N ASP A 130 16.38 -6.72 -18.64
CA ASP A 130 16.30 -5.27 -18.43
C ASP A 130 15.86 -4.93 -16.99
N ILE A 131 14.85 -5.63 -16.47
CA ILE A 131 14.40 -5.47 -15.08
C ILE A 131 15.50 -5.82 -14.09
N ALA A 132 16.15 -6.97 -14.29
CA ALA A 132 17.25 -7.41 -13.42
C ALA A 132 18.44 -6.42 -13.48
N ALA A 133 18.77 -5.94 -14.66
CA ALA A 133 19.82 -4.92 -14.84
C ALA A 133 19.44 -3.60 -14.17
N LYS A 134 18.19 -3.15 -14.30
CA LYS A 134 17.68 -1.94 -13.66
C LYS A 134 17.83 -2.01 -12.14
N ILE A 135 17.44 -3.13 -11.52
CA ILE A 135 17.56 -3.32 -10.07
C ILE A 135 19.02 -3.38 -9.64
N ASN A 136 19.83 -4.23 -10.30
CA ASN A 136 21.21 -4.48 -9.89
C ASN A 136 22.16 -3.30 -10.15
N ASN A 137 22.00 -2.57 -11.26
CA ASN A 137 22.89 -1.45 -11.61
C ASN A 137 22.52 -0.15 -10.90
N SER A 138 21.38 -0.09 -10.25
CA SER A 138 20.92 1.11 -9.53
C SER A 138 21.21 1.07 -8.03
N GLN A 139 21.58 -0.09 -7.48
CA GLN A 139 21.82 -0.26 -6.05
C GLN A 139 23.17 0.32 -5.61
N ILE A 140 23.19 0.79 -4.36
CA ILE A 140 24.39 1.26 -3.65
C ILE A 140 24.39 0.60 -2.26
N ASP A 141 25.48 -0.08 -1.92
CA ASP A 141 25.63 -0.70 -0.61
C ASP A 141 26.09 0.33 0.42
N ALA A 142 25.12 0.90 1.17
CA ALA A 142 25.37 1.91 2.19
C ALA A 142 26.27 1.34 3.32
N LYS A 143 26.08 0.06 3.67
CA LYS A 143 26.88 -0.64 4.66
C LYS A 143 28.35 -0.71 4.26
N ALA A 144 28.64 -1.05 3.01
CA ALA A 144 30.02 -1.15 2.53
C ALA A 144 30.78 0.19 2.64
N ILE A 145 30.09 1.30 2.40
CA ILE A 145 30.64 2.65 2.57
C ILE A 145 30.82 2.98 4.05
N TYR A 146 29.83 2.65 4.88
CA TYR A 146 29.90 2.86 6.32
C TYR A 146 31.01 2.01 6.99
N ASP A 147 31.17 0.73 6.59
CA ASP A 147 32.23 -0.16 7.10
C ASP A 147 33.62 0.46 6.85
N GLN A 148 33.84 1.02 5.67
CA GLN A 148 35.07 1.72 5.32
C GLN A 148 35.24 3.04 6.09
N TRP A 149 34.17 3.81 6.27
CA TRP A 149 34.16 5.05 7.02
C TRP A 149 34.46 4.82 8.51
N TYR A 150 33.85 3.77 9.09
CA TYR A 150 34.12 3.39 10.48
C TYR A 150 35.57 2.95 10.68
N GLY A 151 36.13 2.23 9.69
CA GLY A 151 37.57 2.01 9.57
C GLY A 151 38.11 0.88 10.43
N GLU A 152 37.29 -0.01 11.00
CA GLU A 152 37.76 -1.19 11.71
C GLU A 152 38.16 -2.30 10.75
N PHE A 153 39.48 -2.48 10.58
CA PHE A 153 40.05 -3.42 9.61
C PHE A 153 40.27 -4.81 10.23
N ASP A 154 39.82 -5.86 9.55
CA ASP A 154 40.11 -7.25 9.90
C ASP A 154 41.24 -7.77 9.02
N SER A 155 42.46 -7.82 9.58
CA SER A 155 43.67 -8.28 8.88
C SER A 155 43.58 -9.75 8.46
N LYS A 156 42.80 -10.59 9.16
CA LYS A 156 42.64 -12.01 8.78
C LYS A 156 41.80 -12.17 7.53
N ARG A 157 40.81 -11.30 7.32
CA ARG A 157 39.92 -11.30 6.16
C ARG A 157 40.36 -10.34 5.08
N ASN A 158 41.39 -9.56 5.36
CA ASN A 158 41.86 -8.47 4.50
C ASN A 158 40.72 -7.54 4.02
N ASN A 159 39.83 -7.17 4.94
CA ASN A 159 38.67 -6.34 4.66
C ASN A 159 38.23 -5.58 5.93
N PHE A 160 37.38 -4.55 5.76
CA PHE A 160 36.74 -3.89 6.89
C PHE A 160 35.72 -4.81 7.56
N LYS A 161 35.63 -4.74 8.89
CA LYS A 161 34.65 -5.49 9.65
C LYS A 161 33.24 -4.99 9.33
N ARG A 162 32.36 -5.93 9.00
CA ARG A 162 30.98 -5.65 8.71
C ARG A 162 30.23 -5.17 9.94
N GLN A 163 29.62 -4.00 9.85
CA GLN A 163 28.82 -3.41 10.91
C GLN A 163 27.34 -3.78 10.75
N ARG A 164 26.65 -4.05 11.86
CA ARG A 164 25.19 -4.21 11.86
C ARG A 164 24.54 -2.84 11.85
N LEU A 165 23.38 -2.70 11.22
CA LEU A 165 22.64 -1.44 11.16
C LEU A 165 22.30 -0.92 12.55
N THR A 166 21.74 -1.76 13.42
CA THR A 166 21.42 -1.41 14.81
C THR A 166 22.66 -0.91 15.58
N THR A 167 23.81 -1.60 15.43
CA THR A 167 25.05 -1.18 16.07
C THR A 167 25.57 0.16 15.52
N ALA A 168 25.43 0.40 14.21
CA ALA A 168 25.76 1.68 13.61
C ALA A 168 24.83 2.77 14.12
N ALA A 169 23.54 2.51 14.16
CA ALA A 169 22.52 3.43 14.67
C ALA A 169 22.79 3.82 16.13
N GLU A 170 23.01 2.85 17.04
CA GLU A 170 23.32 3.09 18.45
C GLU A 170 24.57 3.97 18.63
N ARG A 171 25.63 3.74 17.83
CA ARG A 171 26.87 4.57 17.90
C ARG A 171 26.63 6.03 17.56
N HIS A 172 25.64 6.28 16.73
CA HIS A 172 25.32 7.63 16.29
C HIS A 172 24.09 8.22 17.00
N ASN A 173 23.63 7.57 18.07
CA ASN A 173 22.42 7.96 18.81
C ASN A 173 21.17 8.00 17.91
N VAL A 174 21.12 7.15 16.88
CA VAL A 174 19.95 6.93 16.05
C VAL A 174 19.04 5.94 16.74
N SER A 175 17.74 6.22 16.80
CA SER A 175 16.77 5.31 17.42
C SER A 175 16.75 3.96 16.68
N VAL A 176 16.74 2.88 17.44
CA VAL A 176 16.60 1.49 16.95
C VAL A 176 15.19 0.94 17.20
N ASN A 177 14.25 1.79 17.59
CA ASN A 177 12.87 1.38 17.82
C ASN A 177 12.26 0.87 16.51
N GLY A 178 11.62 -0.30 16.57
CA GLY A 178 11.05 -0.94 15.40
C GLY A 178 12.07 -1.61 14.46
N ALA A 179 13.32 -1.82 14.91
CA ALA A 179 14.31 -2.59 14.16
C ALA A 179 13.72 -3.93 13.67
N HIS A 180 14.14 -4.36 12.50
CA HIS A 180 13.58 -5.48 11.76
C HIS A 180 12.14 -5.26 11.27
N ARG A 181 11.82 -4.03 10.92
CA ARG A 181 10.68 -3.63 10.09
C ARG A 181 11.21 -2.74 8.98
N ALA A 182 10.85 -3.03 7.76
CA ALA A 182 11.45 -2.43 6.57
C ALA A 182 11.48 -0.89 6.59
N LEU A 183 10.39 -0.24 7.01
CA LEU A 183 10.37 1.22 7.12
C LEU A 183 11.30 1.74 8.21
N ALA A 184 11.34 1.08 9.36
CA ALA A 184 12.22 1.50 10.46
C ALA A 184 13.70 1.34 10.07
N ASP A 185 14.04 0.28 9.36
CA ASP A 185 15.40 0.03 8.89
C ASP A 185 15.81 1.04 7.81
N CYS A 186 14.92 1.40 6.87
CA CYS A 186 15.14 2.52 5.95
C CYS A 186 15.47 3.83 6.69
N ILE A 187 14.71 4.15 7.73
CA ILE A 187 14.88 5.37 8.51
C ILE A 187 16.19 5.31 9.33
N MET A 188 16.53 4.13 9.89
CA MET A 188 17.82 3.96 10.54
C MET A 188 18.98 4.19 9.58
N VAL A 189 18.92 3.67 8.35
CA VAL A 189 19.95 3.92 7.32
C VAL A 189 20.08 5.41 7.05
N LEU A 190 18.97 6.12 6.83
CA LEU A 190 18.98 7.58 6.63
C LEU A 190 19.54 8.31 7.84
N GLY A 191 19.17 7.89 9.05
CA GLY A 191 19.65 8.43 10.31
C GLY A 191 21.17 8.31 10.45
N VAL A 192 21.71 7.12 10.20
CA VAL A 192 23.16 6.89 10.24
C VAL A 192 23.90 7.77 9.24
N ILE A 193 23.38 7.87 7.99
CA ILE A 193 23.98 8.74 6.95
C ILE A 193 23.96 10.20 7.41
N ASN A 194 22.83 10.68 7.90
CA ASN A 194 22.72 12.05 8.42
C ASN A 194 23.65 12.31 9.59
N ALA A 195 23.73 11.42 10.57
CA ALA A 195 24.58 11.58 11.74
C ALA A 195 26.08 11.57 11.40
N VAL A 196 26.47 10.79 10.39
CA VAL A 196 27.84 10.82 9.87
C VAL A 196 28.16 12.14 9.17
N CYS A 197 27.21 12.71 8.46
CA CYS A 197 27.39 13.93 7.66
C CYS A 197 27.17 15.23 8.42
N HIS A 198 26.30 15.21 9.45
CA HIS A 198 25.87 16.41 10.19
C HIS A 198 25.89 16.17 11.69
N SER A 199 26.31 17.19 12.43
CA SER A 199 26.31 17.17 13.89
C SER A 199 24.94 17.48 14.52
N ASP A 200 23.94 17.93 13.76
CA ASP A 200 22.61 18.32 14.26
C ASP A 200 21.53 17.26 14.00
N TYR A 201 21.64 16.19 14.74
CA TYR A 201 20.71 15.05 14.66
C TYR A 201 19.30 15.34 15.26
N ALA A 202 19.17 16.32 16.14
CA ALA A 202 17.92 16.61 16.89
C ALA A 202 16.71 16.92 15.99
N VAL A 203 16.93 17.56 14.83
CA VAL A 203 15.85 17.86 13.86
C VAL A 203 15.32 16.59 13.19
N PHE A 204 16.22 15.62 12.96
CA PHE A 204 15.85 14.34 12.35
C PHE A 204 15.04 13.46 13.31
N GLU A 205 15.41 13.39 14.58
CA GLU A 205 14.65 12.63 15.60
C GLU A 205 13.22 13.13 15.77
N SER A 206 13.02 14.46 15.72
CA SER A 206 11.67 15.05 15.81
C SER A 206 10.78 14.60 14.64
N ARG A 207 11.31 14.63 13.41
CA ARG A 207 10.58 14.20 12.20
C ARG A 207 10.34 12.68 12.16
N TYR A 208 11.27 11.90 12.70
CA TYR A 208 11.11 10.45 12.84
C TYR A 208 9.97 10.09 13.78
N ALA A 209 9.91 10.72 14.94
CA ALA A 209 8.83 10.48 15.92
C ALA A 209 7.45 10.83 15.30
N GLU A 210 7.38 11.89 14.52
CA GLU A 210 6.16 12.29 13.78
C GLU A 210 5.74 11.24 12.75
N LEU A 211 6.69 10.75 11.93
CA LEU A 211 6.45 9.71 10.92
C LEU A 211 6.02 8.37 11.53
N VAL A 212 6.63 7.96 12.64
CA VAL A 212 6.22 6.74 13.37
C VAL A 212 4.80 6.90 13.88
N ALA A 213 4.47 8.04 14.49
CA ALA A 213 3.12 8.32 14.99
C ALA A 213 2.07 8.33 13.87
N ASP A 214 2.41 8.83 12.69
CA ASP A 214 1.50 8.86 11.54
C ASP A 214 1.33 7.47 10.91
N ASN A 215 2.40 6.66 10.89
CA ASN A 215 2.33 5.25 10.47
C ASN A 215 1.43 4.42 11.41
N ASP A 216 1.56 4.60 12.72
CA ASP A 216 0.71 3.92 13.71
C ASP A 216 -0.77 4.29 13.53
N LYS A 217 -1.07 5.58 13.27
CA LYS A 217 -2.43 6.02 12.94
C LYS A 217 -2.96 5.40 11.66
N ALA A 218 -2.13 5.32 10.62
CA ALA A 218 -2.51 4.70 9.36
C ALA A 218 -2.78 3.19 9.51
N MET A 219 -1.96 2.49 10.28
CA MET A 219 -2.15 1.07 10.60
C MET A 219 -3.45 0.83 11.38
N GLU A 220 -3.76 1.68 12.37
CA GLU A 220 -5.02 1.57 13.11
C GLU A 220 -6.24 1.89 12.22
N ALA A 221 -6.14 2.87 11.33
CA ALA A 221 -7.18 3.19 10.36
C ALA A 221 -7.42 2.03 9.37
N MET A 222 -6.37 1.36 8.90
CA MET A 222 -6.48 0.16 8.06
C MET A 222 -7.16 -0.99 8.81
N LYS A 223 -6.83 -1.20 10.08
CA LYS A 223 -7.47 -2.22 10.90
C LYS A 223 -8.98 -1.96 11.06
N GLN A 224 -9.35 -0.71 11.34
CA GLN A 224 -10.76 -0.31 11.44
C GLN A 224 -11.50 -0.47 10.11
N ALA A 225 -10.86 -0.13 8.97
CA ALA A 225 -11.42 -0.34 7.65
C ALA A 225 -11.65 -1.84 7.35
N ASN A 226 -10.70 -2.70 7.70
CA ASN A 226 -10.84 -4.16 7.55
C ASN A 226 -11.98 -4.73 8.40
N GLU A 227 -12.16 -4.26 9.64
CA GLU A 227 -13.29 -4.68 10.47
C GLU A 227 -14.63 -4.22 9.86
N ALA A 228 -14.70 -3.01 9.32
CA ALA A 228 -15.89 -2.53 8.62
C ALA A 228 -16.20 -3.36 7.36
N VAL A 229 -15.20 -3.74 6.59
CA VAL A 229 -15.34 -4.62 5.42
C VAL A 229 -15.84 -6.01 5.83
N LYS A 230 -15.30 -6.61 6.89
CA LYS A 230 -15.77 -7.90 7.44
C LYS A 230 -17.24 -7.84 7.87
N LEU A 231 -17.63 -6.76 8.53
CA LEU A 231 -19.02 -6.54 8.95
C LEU A 231 -19.95 -6.40 7.74
N ALA A 232 -19.53 -5.64 6.72
CA ALA A 232 -20.28 -5.50 5.48
C ALA A 232 -20.44 -6.84 4.75
N HIS A 233 -19.38 -7.64 4.62
CA HIS A 233 -19.43 -8.98 4.05
C HIS A 233 -20.39 -9.90 4.80
N SER A 234 -20.40 -9.86 6.15
CA SER A 234 -21.33 -10.64 6.95
C SER A 234 -22.79 -10.23 6.70
N LYS A 235 -23.08 -8.93 6.59
CA LYS A 235 -24.41 -8.41 6.26
C LYS A 235 -24.84 -8.82 4.84
N PHE A 236 -23.95 -8.70 3.85
CA PHE A 236 -24.21 -9.12 2.47
C PHE A 236 -24.52 -10.62 2.35
N SER A 237 -23.75 -11.45 3.07
CA SER A 237 -23.99 -12.91 3.07
C SER A 237 -25.37 -13.28 3.64
N LYS A 238 -25.83 -12.59 4.68
CA LYS A 238 -27.18 -12.80 5.24
C LYS A 238 -28.28 -12.38 4.28
N LEU A 239 -28.14 -11.19 3.66
CA LEU A 239 -29.09 -10.69 2.65
C LEU A 239 -29.15 -11.59 1.41
N ALA A 240 -28.00 -12.09 0.96
CA ALA A 240 -27.95 -13.03 -0.16
C ALA A 240 -28.67 -14.35 0.16
N ALA A 241 -28.50 -14.86 1.39
CA ALA A 241 -29.19 -16.07 1.84
C ALA A 241 -30.71 -15.87 1.94
N GLU A 242 -31.16 -14.73 2.46
CA GLU A 242 -32.59 -14.36 2.50
C GLU A 242 -33.18 -14.23 1.10
N ASN A 243 -32.46 -13.61 0.16
CA ASN A 243 -32.89 -13.46 -1.23
C ASN A 243 -33.03 -14.82 -1.96
N VAL A 244 -32.09 -15.76 -1.70
CA VAL A 244 -32.18 -17.13 -2.21
C VAL A 244 -33.39 -17.85 -1.61
N GLY A 245 -33.64 -17.70 -0.32
CA GLY A 245 -34.81 -18.27 0.37
C GLY A 245 -36.14 -17.75 -0.19
N LEU A 246 -36.24 -16.43 -0.39
CA LEU A 246 -37.43 -15.79 -0.98
C LEU A 246 -37.66 -16.23 -2.45
N LYS A 247 -36.62 -16.33 -3.26
CA LYS A 247 -36.72 -16.84 -4.63
C LYS A 247 -37.14 -18.29 -4.70
N SER A 248 -36.64 -19.12 -3.78
CA SER A 248 -37.05 -20.53 -3.69
C SER A 248 -38.52 -20.64 -3.32
N ALA A 249 -38.96 -19.93 -2.25
CA ALA A 249 -40.35 -19.91 -1.84
C ALA A 249 -41.31 -19.38 -2.93
N LEU A 250 -40.85 -18.37 -3.70
CA LEU A 250 -41.66 -17.86 -4.81
C LEU A 250 -41.75 -18.85 -5.97
N ASN A 251 -40.67 -19.56 -6.30
CA ASN A 251 -40.67 -20.62 -7.30
C ASN A 251 -41.59 -21.78 -6.90
N ASP A 252 -41.65 -22.13 -5.63
CA ASP A 252 -42.55 -23.17 -5.11
C ASP A 252 -44.04 -22.76 -5.25
N ILE A 253 -44.33 -21.45 -5.07
CA ILE A 253 -45.68 -20.89 -5.25
C ILE A 253 -46.06 -20.80 -6.75
N LEU A 254 -45.10 -20.63 -7.63
CA LEU A 254 -45.29 -20.43 -9.07
C LEU A 254 -45.20 -21.72 -9.90
N GLN A 255 -45.08 -22.89 -9.27
CA GLN A 255 -45.08 -24.20 -9.98
C GLN A 255 -46.33 -24.42 -10.83
N PRO A 256 -46.22 -25.11 -12.01
CA PRO A 256 -47.25 -25.08 -13.05
C PRO A 256 -48.58 -25.79 -12.75
N ASP A 257 -48.75 -26.42 -11.63
CA ASP A 257 -50.07 -26.97 -11.20
C ASP A 257 -51.05 -25.89 -10.73
N ALA A 258 -50.68 -24.66 -10.88
CA ALA A 258 -51.44 -23.46 -10.56
C ALA A 258 -52.48 -23.08 -11.62
N ALA A 259 -53.21 -24.04 -12.18
CA ALA A 259 -54.42 -23.74 -13.01
C ALA A 259 -55.52 -23.02 -12.19
N VAL A 260 -55.32 -22.76 -10.91
CA VAL A 260 -56.29 -22.16 -9.96
C VAL A 260 -55.73 -20.97 -9.18
N LEU A 261 -54.65 -20.36 -9.61
CA LEU A 261 -54.20 -19.13 -8.95
C LEU A 261 -55.04 -17.94 -9.47
N GLU A 262 -56.07 -17.61 -8.65
CA GLU A 262 -56.82 -16.37 -8.83
C GLU A 262 -55.90 -15.16 -9.02
N ARG A 263 -56.30 -14.22 -9.87
CA ARG A 263 -55.59 -12.96 -10.20
C ARG A 263 -55.05 -12.23 -8.96
N ASN A 264 -55.73 -12.37 -7.82
CA ASN A 264 -55.34 -11.75 -6.54
C ASN A 264 -54.09 -12.37 -5.88
N HIS A 265 -53.76 -13.63 -6.16
CA HIS A 265 -52.57 -14.28 -5.60
C HIS A 265 -51.33 -13.86 -6.36
N ARG A 266 -51.43 -13.58 -7.68
CA ARG A 266 -50.31 -13.01 -8.45
C ARG A 266 -49.95 -11.61 -8.01
N VAL A 267 -50.94 -10.77 -7.70
CA VAL A 267 -50.68 -9.39 -7.20
C VAL A 267 -50.03 -9.45 -5.83
N ARG A 268 -50.50 -10.32 -4.91
CA ARG A 268 -49.87 -10.49 -3.59
C ARG A 268 -48.47 -11.09 -3.66
N ALA A 269 -48.19 -11.96 -4.61
CA ALA A 269 -46.84 -12.48 -4.83
C ALA A 269 -45.90 -11.42 -5.38
N LEU A 270 -46.38 -10.51 -6.27
CA LEU A 270 -45.64 -9.38 -6.77
C LEU A 270 -45.39 -8.33 -5.70
N ASP A 271 -46.41 -8.04 -4.84
CA ASP A 271 -46.24 -7.13 -3.70
C ASP A 271 -45.27 -7.69 -2.64
N ALA A 272 -45.23 -9.02 -2.46
CA ALA A 272 -44.23 -9.68 -1.61
C ALA A 272 -42.79 -9.70 -2.20
N MET A 273 -42.65 -9.41 -3.49
CA MET A 273 -41.33 -9.21 -4.15
C MET A 273 -40.75 -7.81 -3.90
N GLU A 274 -41.56 -6.85 -3.47
CA GLU A 274 -41.03 -5.60 -2.95
C GLU A 274 -40.34 -5.91 -1.61
N THR A 275 -39.02 -5.82 -1.61
CA THR A 275 -38.21 -5.98 -0.41
C THR A 275 -37.76 -4.60 0.09
N PRO A 276 -38.65 -3.86 0.82
CA PRO A 276 -38.35 -2.50 1.26
C PRO A 276 -37.07 -2.44 2.09
N ALA A 277 -36.79 -3.44 2.89
CA ALA A 277 -35.57 -3.51 3.70
C ALA A 277 -34.30 -3.66 2.85
N THR A 278 -34.39 -4.34 1.69
CA THR A 278 -33.25 -4.44 0.75
C THR A 278 -33.04 -3.14 -0.01
N ASP A 279 -34.12 -2.47 -0.39
CA ASP A 279 -34.05 -1.17 -1.08
C ASP A 279 -33.57 -0.08 -0.15
N ASP A 280 -34.04 -0.03 1.10
CA ASP A 280 -33.56 0.88 2.14
C ASP A 280 -32.08 0.63 2.48
N PHE A 281 -31.66 -0.63 2.59
CA PHE A 281 -30.28 -0.99 2.83
C PHE A 281 -29.38 -0.59 1.65
N LEU A 282 -29.81 -0.82 0.42
CA LEU A 282 -29.06 -0.40 -0.78
C LEU A 282 -29.00 1.12 -0.91
N ALA A 283 -30.07 1.84 -0.53
CA ALA A 283 -30.08 3.28 -0.47
C ALA A 283 -29.11 3.81 0.60
N GLU A 284 -29.07 3.20 1.78
CA GLU A 284 -28.15 3.55 2.86
C GLU A 284 -26.68 3.30 2.47
N VAL A 285 -26.38 2.14 1.88
CA VAL A 285 -25.00 1.82 1.41
C VAL A 285 -24.56 2.76 0.31
N ARG A 286 -25.44 3.15 -0.62
CA ARG A 286 -25.14 4.13 -1.66
C ARG A 286 -24.93 5.52 -1.07
N ALA A 287 -25.74 5.95 -0.11
CA ALA A 287 -25.59 7.22 0.58
C ALA A 287 -24.27 7.31 1.35
N GLN A 288 -23.92 6.26 2.11
CA GLN A 288 -22.64 6.18 2.82
C GLN A 288 -21.44 6.19 1.87
N GLY A 289 -21.51 5.46 0.75
CA GLY A 289 -20.44 5.46 -0.27
C GLY A 289 -20.22 6.83 -0.88
N VAL A 290 -21.28 7.59 -1.10
CA VAL A 290 -21.22 8.97 -1.61
C VAL A 290 -20.65 9.92 -0.56
N GLU A 291 -21.07 9.82 0.69
CA GLU A 291 -20.54 10.64 1.78
C GLU A 291 -19.04 10.41 1.99
N MET A 292 -18.60 9.17 1.99
CA MET A 292 -17.16 8.84 2.06
C MET A 292 -16.37 9.39 0.87
N ALA A 293 -16.92 9.32 -0.34
CA ALA A 293 -16.27 9.89 -1.52
C ALA A 293 -16.19 11.43 -1.46
N ILE A 294 -17.23 12.10 -0.95
CA ILE A 294 -17.25 13.54 -0.74
C ILE A 294 -16.22 13.95 0.32
N GLU A 295 -16.19 13.26 1.44
CA GLU A 295 -15.24 13.54 2.53
C GLU A 295 -13.79 13.33 2.08
N HIS A 296 -13.54 12.28 1.29
CA HIS A 296 -12.23 12.03 0.71
C HIS A 296 -11.81 13.14 -0.28
N MET A 297 -12.74 13.58 -1.14
CA MET A 297 -12.48 14.68 -2.08
C MET A 297 -12.29 16.01 -1.36
N GLN A 298 -13.06 16.32 -0.33
CA GLN A 298 -12.88 17.51 0.49
C GLN A 298 -11.51 17.52 1.19
N LYS A 299 -11.05 16.36 1.63
CA LYS A 299 -9.72 16.18 2.24
C LYS A 299 -8.58 16.43 1.26
N ILE A 300 -8.74 15.97 0.00
CA ILE A 300 -7.74 16.15 -1.07
C ILE A 300 -7.72 17.59 -1.58
N PHE A 301 -8.87 18.22 -1.77
CA PHE A 301 -9.01 19.55 -2.39
C PHE A 301 -9.11 20.68 -1.36
N GLY A 302 -9.60 20.44 -0.15
CA GLY A 302 -9.68 21.42 0.92
C GLY A 302 -8.33 21.84 1.52
N SER A 303 -7.27 21.05 1.31
CA SER A 303 -5.90 21.36 1.76
C SER A 303 -5.10 22.23 0.78
N LYS A 304 -5.60 22.48 -0.43
CA LYS A 304 -5.00 23.37 -1.44
C LYS A 304 -5.91 24.56 -1.66
N GLY A 305 -5.70 25.60 -0.85
CA GLY A 305 -6.54 26.78 -0.81
C GLY A 305 -6.36 27.73 -1.98
N GLU A 306 -6.73 27.37 -3.21
CA GLU A 306 -6.73 28.33 -4.33
C GLU A 306 -7.70 28.03 -5.49
N ASP A 307 -8.82 27.33 -5.32
CA ASP A 307 -9.82 27.28 -6.39
C ASP A 307 -11.26 27.08 -5.86
N GLY A 308 -11.89 28.18 -5.45
CA GLY A 308 -13.28 28.20 -4.98
C GLY A 308 -14.34 27.73 -6.01
N ASP A 309 -13.98 27.62 -7.28
CA ASP A 309 -14.88 27.16 -8.34
C ASP A 309 -14.90 25.63 -8.46
N GLN A 310 -13.79 24.96 -8.19
CA GLN A 310 -13.76 23.49 -8.16
C GLN A 310 -14.49 22.94 -6.94
N LEU A 311 -14.40 23.61 -5.79
CA LEU A 311 -15.13 23.24 -4.58
C LEU A 311 -16.64 23.36 -4.78
N ARG A 312 -17.11 24.43 -5.44
CA ARG A 312 -18.51 24.65 -5.80
C ARG A 312 -19.05 23.61 -6.79
N ALA A 313 -18.23 23.20 -7.77
CA ALA A 313 -18.59 22.15 -8.71
C ALA A 313 -18.74 20.78 -8.02
N LEU A 314 -17.89 20.49 -7.05
CA LEU A 314 -17.94 19.25 -6.24
C LEU A 314 -19.14 19.27 -5.29
N GLU A 315 -19.46 20.39 -4.65
CA GLU A 315 -20.64 20.53 -3.80
C GLU A 315 -21.93 20.40 -4.62
N TRP A 316 -21.98 20.96 -5.83
CA TRP A 316 -23.11 20.81 -6.74
C TRP A 316 -23.27 19.34 -7.18
N LEU A 317 -22.18 18.67 -7.54
CA LEU A 317 -22.18 17.24 -7.90
C LEU A 317 -22.64 16.37 -6.72
N ALA A 318 -22.17 16.65 -5.52
CA ALA A 318 -22.57 15.99 -4.28
C ALA A 318 -24.07 16.17 -4.00
N GLN A 319 -24.61 17.38 -4.20
CA GLN A 319 -26.05 17.65 -4.06
C GLN A 319 -26.87 16.96 -5.16
N ALA A 320 -26.37 16.91 -6.40
CA ALA A 320 -27.03 16.22 -7.50
C ALA A 320 -27.09 14.70 -7.27
N ILE A 321 -26.02 14.12 -6.78
CA ILE A 321 -25.93 12.69 -6.44
C ILE A 321 -26.84 12.38 -5.22
N ARG A 322 -26.87 13.22 -4.17
CA ARG A 322 -27.79 13.08 -3.04
C ARG A 322 -29.26 13.12 -3.50
N LYS A 323 -29.61 14.03 -4.41
CA LYS A 323 -30.96 14.12 -4.99
C LYS A 323 -31.35 12.86 -5.76
N LEU A 324 -30.43 12.29 -6.55
CA LEU A 324 -30.65 11.05 -7.34
C LEU A 324 -30.84 9.81 -6.44
N ILE A 325 -30.21 9.78 -5.27
CA ILE A 325 -30.25 8.63 -4.36
C ILE A 325 -31.43 8.69 -3.39
N LEU A 326 -31.84 9.90 -2.98
CA LEU A 326 -32.86 10.11 -1.94
C LEU A 326 -34.28 10.33 -2.48
N THR A 327 -34.50 10.34 -3.82
CA THR A 327 -35.86 10.36 -4.37
C THR A 327 -36.36 8.94 -4.58
N PRO A 328 -37.46 8.52 -3.90
CA PRO A 328 -38.03 7.18 -4.02
C PRO A 328 -38.63 6.85 -5.37
N ASP A 329 -38.65 7.78 -6.33
CA ASP A 329 -39.36 7.66 -7.60
C ASP A 329 -38.42 7.81 -8.79
N SER A 330 -37.54 6.83 -8.99
CA SER A 330 -36.94 6.61 -10.31
C SER A 330 -37.12 5.15 -10.71
N ARG A 331 -38.37 4.78 -11.05
CA ARG A 331 -38.60 3.66 -11.97
C ARG A 331 -37.77 3.95 -13.22
N ILE A 332 -36.68 3.24 -13.35
CA ILE A 332 -35.90 3.21 -14.59
C ILE A 332 -36.84 2.60 -15.64
N GLU A 333 -37.48 3.43 -16.43
CA GLU A 333 -37.99 3.04 -17.74
C GLU A 333 -36.78 2.69 -18.59
N CYS A 334 -36.46 1.40 -18.59
CA CYS A 334 -35.53 0.84 -19.56
C CYS A 334 -36.21 0.82 -20.93
N GLY A 335 -35.97 1.83 -21.72
CA GLY A 335 -36.40 1.86 -23.13
C GLY A 335 -36.79 3.22 -23.65
N ARG A 336 -35.84 3.86 -24.26
CA ARG A 336 -35.86 4.74 -25.46
C ARG A 336 -35.15 6.07 -25.27
N SER A 337 -34.24 6.24 -26.22
CA SER A 337 -33.77 7.53 -26.76
C SER A 337 -32.58 8.19 -26.05
N ALA A 338 -31.42 7.86 -26.62
CA ALA A 338 -30.27 8.76 -26.57
C ALA A 338 -30.62 10.08 -27.25
N THR A 339 -30.68 11.16 -26.49
CA THR A 339 -30.62 12.51 -27.04
C THR A 339 -29.66 13.35 -26.17
N THR A 340 -28.54 13.60 -26.78
CA THR A 340 -27.58 14.70 -26.60
C THR A 340 -27.83 15.67 -25.44
N LEU A 341 -27.05 15.53 -24.39
CA LEU A 341 -26.75 16.64 -23.48
C LEU A 341 -25.46 17.32 -23.96
N SER A 342 -25.65 18.38 -24.73
CA SER A 342 -24.61 19.35 -25.05
C SER A 342 -24.34 20.19 -23.79
N ALA A 343 -23.15 20.05 -23.24
CA ALA A 343 -22.62 20.98 -22.24
C ALA A 343 -22.19 22.29 -22.94
N PRO A 344 -22.46 23.44 -22.38
CA PRO A 344 -21.86 24.68 -22.88
C PRO A 344 -20.42 24.77 -22.35
N LEU A 345 -19.45 24.57 -23.24
CA LEU A 345 -18.10 25.10 -23.07
C LEU A 345 -18.18 26.63 -23.15
N ALA A 346 -17.93 27.32 -22.08
CA ALA A 346 -17.55 28.72 -22.09
C ALA A 346 -16.09 28.80 -21.63
N LEU A 347 -15.22 28.98 -22.62
CA LEU A 347 -13.87 29.48 -22.48
C LEU A 347 -13.94 30.99 -22.26
N ALA A 348 -13.33 31.50 -21.20
CA ALA A 348 -12.61 32.75 -21.15
C ALA A 348 -11.66 32.73 -19.93
#